data_8b2838c9fa28b551e3e8d5bc60adc980
#
_entry.id   8b2838c9fa28b551e3e8d5bc60adc980
#
_cell.length_a   1.000
_cell.length_b   1.000
_cell.length_c   1.000
_cell.angle_alpha   90.00
_cell.angle_beta   90.00
_cell.angle_gamma   90.00
#
_symmetry.space_group_name_H-M   'P 1'
#
loop_
_entity.id
_entity.type
_entity.pdbx_description
1 polymer ?
#
loop_
_entity_poly.entity_id
_entity_poly.type
_entity_poly.pdbx_seq_one_letter_code
_entity_poly.pdbx_strand_id
1 'polypeptide(L)'
;MAKKTVTSKKRNVRVNAIGQLHVHSSFNNIIVSLANDEGQFISWSSAGKMGFRGSKKNTPYAAQMAAEDCAKVAYDLGLRKVKAYVKGPGNGRESAIRAIHGAGIEVMEIIDVTPLPHNGCRPPKRRRV
;
A
#
# COMPACT_ATOMS: atom_id res chain seq x y z
N MET A 1 -13.89 31.88 22.99
CA MET A 1 -13.94 30.43 23.32
C MET A 1 -12.72 29.73 22.76
N ALA A 2 -11.88 29.26 23.64
CA ALA A 2 -10.73 28.48 23.22
C ALA A 2 -11.23 27.12 22.69
N LYS A 3 -11.10 26.87 21.37
CA LYS A 3 -11.26 25.53 20.85
C LYS A 3 -10.15 24.66 21.44
N LYS A 4 -10.51 23.72 22.28
CA LYS A 4 -9.58 22.65 22.64
C LYS A 4 -9.16 21.93 21.35
N THR A 5 -8.00 22.28 20.84
CA THR A 5 -7.34 21.44 19.85
C THR A 5 -6.99 20.13 20.55
N VAL A 6 -7.74 19.09 20.24
CA VAL A 6 -7.33 17.74 20.61
C VAL A 6 -6.09 17.43 19.79
N THR A 7 -4.93 17.67 20.34
CA THR A 7 -3.69 17.16 19.80
C THR A 7 -3.71 15.64 20.01
N SER A 8 -4.14 14.90 18.99
CA SER A 8 -3.93 13.49 18.99
C SER A 8 -2.42 13.22 19.12
N LYS A 9 -2.00 12.51 20.15
CA LYS A 9 -0.62 12.06 20.27
C LYS A 9 -0.24 11.33 18.99
N LYS A 10 0.71 11.88 18.25
CA LYS A 10 1.28 11.19 17.11
C LYS A 10 1.85 9.85 17.59
N ARG A 11 1.38 8.79 16.98
CA ARG A 11 1.88 7.45 17.29
C ARG A 11 3.37 7.37 16.95
N ASN A 12 4.19 7.05 17.93
CA ASN A 12 5.62 6.85 17.73
C ASN A 12 5.84 5.46 17.13
N VAL A 13 6.01 5.41 15.82
CA VAL A 13 6.38 4.17 15.12
C VAL A 13 7.87 4.17 14.91
N ARG A 14 8.55 3.13 15.41
CA ARG A 14 9.97 2.95 15.20
C ARG A 14 10.23 2.54 13.75
N VAL A 15 11.05 3.32 13.04
CA VAL A 15 11.41 3.05 11.66
C VAL A 15 12.84 2.54 11.61
N ASN A 16 12.98 1.26 11.26
CA ASN A 16 14.28 0.64 10.97
C ASN A 16 14.60 0.76 9.48
N ALA A 17 15.84 0.46 9.11
CA ALA A 17 16.25 0.45 7.70
C ALA A 17 15.53 -0.64 6.89
N ILE A 18 15.11 -1.71 7.54
CA ILE A 18 14.39 -2.84 6.94
C ILE A 18 12.94 -2.80 7.39
N GLY A 19 12.02 -2.97 6.46
CA GLY A 19 10.58 -2.98 6.75
C GLY A 19 9.81 -3.87 5.79
N GLN A 20 8.50 -3.64 5.72
CA GLN A 20 7.58 -4.40 4.90
C GLN A 20 6.81 -3.47 3.96
N LEU A 21 6.66 -3.91 2.71
CA LEU A 21 5.79 -3.29 1.74
C LEU A 21 4.55 -4.17 1.56
N HIS A 22 3.38 -3.60 1.73
CA HIS A 22 2.12 -4.29 1.50
C HIS A 22 1.40 -3.64 0.32
N VAL A 23 1.20 -4.41 -0.74
CA VAL A 23 0.45 -3.97 -1.93
C VAL A 23 -0.83 -4.77 -2.01
N HIS A 24 -1.96 -4.11 -1.87
CA HIS A 24 -3.27 -4.71 -2.06
C HIS A 24 -3.88 -4.17 -3.35
N SER A 25 -3.92 -5.01 -4.38
CA SER A 25 -4.40 -4.62 -5.71
C SER A 25 -5.69 -5.36 -6.03
N SER A 26 -6.79 -4.63 -6.13
CA SER A 26 -8.08 -5.17 -6.58
C SER A 26 -8.35 -4.77 -8.03
N PHE A 27 -9.46 -5.23 -8.60
CA PHE A 27 -9.85 -4.81 -9.94
C PHE A 27 -10.25 -3.34 -10.03
N ASN A 28 -10.55 -2.70 -8.92
CA ASN A 28 -11.07 -1.33 -8.89
C ASN A 28 -10.14 -0.32 -8.21
N ASN A 29 -9.13 -0.78 -7.49
CA ASN A 29 -8.26 0.13 -6.73
C ASN A 29 -6.94 -0.55 -6.37
N ILE A 30 -6.01 0.24 -5.89
CA ILE A 30 -4.76 -0.25 -5.29
C ILE A 30 -4.48 0.52 -4.01
N ILE A 31 -4.02 -0.20 -2.99
CA ILE A 31 -3.58 0.37 -1.73
C ILE A 31 -2.14 -0.08 -1.49
N VAL A 32 -1.26 0.88 -1.26
CA VAL A 32 0.15 0.64 -0.96
C VAL A 32 0.43 1.10 0.45
N SER A 33 1.00 0.24 1.26
CA SER A 33 1.34 0.55 2.65
C SER A 33 2.77 0.12 2.94
N LEU A 34 3.50 0.95 3.66
CA LEU A 34 4.83 0.63 4.15
C LEU A 34 4.77 0.49 5.66
N ALA A 35 5.35 -0.57 6.17
CA ALA A 35 5.37 -0.90 7.58
C ALA A 35 6.80 -1.15 8.04
N ASN A 36 7.02 -1.09 9.35
CA ASN A 36 8.29 -1.48 9.95
C ASN A 36 8.38 -3.01 10.05
N ASP A 37 9.48 -3.51 10.57
CA ASP A 37 9.73 -4.95 10.76
C ASP A 37 8.72 -5.60 11.75
N GLU A 38 8.12 -4.83 12.63
CA GLU A 38 7.10 -5.31 13.58
C GLU A 38 5.68 -5.31 13.01
N GLY A 39 5.49 -4.81 11.78
CA GLY A 39 4.19 -4.75 11.13
C GLY A 39 3.37 -3.49 11.42
N GLN A 40 3.94 -2.49 12.08
CA GLN A 40 3.29 -1.20 12.30
C GLN A 40 3.41 -0.33 11.06
N PHE A 41 2.31 0.24 10.60
CA PHE A 41 2.32 1.06 9.38
C PHE A 41 3.03 2.39 9.60
N ILE A 42 3.94 2.70 8.67
CA ILE A 42 4.71 3.95 8.63
C ILE A 42 3.99 4.96 7.74
N SER A 43 3.63 4.54 6.53
CA SER A 43 2.95 5.38 5.54
C SER A 43 2.03 4.53 4.68
N TRP A 44 1.06 5.17 4.06
CA TRP A 44 0.15 4.52 3.13
C TRP A 44 -0.29 5.49 2.05
N SER A 45 -0.69 4.95 0.92
CA SER A 45 -1.33 5.70 -0.15
C SER A 45 -2.21 4.79 -0.98
N SER A 46 -3.13 5.37 -1.71
CA SER A 46 -4.00 4.62 -2.61
C SER A 46 -4.27 5.43 -3.87
N ALA A 47 -4.79 4.79 -4.90
CA ALA A 47 -5.20 5.51 -6.11
C ALA A 47 -6.26 6.57 -5.79
N GLY A 48 -7.20 6.26 -4.89
CA GLY A 48 -8.21 7.22 -4.44
C GLY A 48 -7.63 8.42 -3.69
N LYS A 49 -6.62 8.20 -2.87
CA LYS A 49 -5.91 9.27 -2.15
C LYS A 49 -5.21 10.23 -3.12
N MET A 50 -4.68 9.72 -4.22
CA MET A 50 -3.98 10.51 -5.24
C MET A 50 -4.94 11.25 -6.19
N GLY A 51 -6.24 11.16 -6.00
CA GLY A 51 -7.24 11.88 -6.78
C GLY A 51 -7.83 11.11 -7.96
N PHE A 52 -7.42 9.88 -8.20
CA PHE A 52 -8.02 9.04 -9.24
C PHE A 52 -9.43 8.61 -8.85
N ARG A 53 -10.32 8.55 -9.81
CA ARG A 53 -11.73 8.21 -9.61
C ARG A 53 -12.22 7.19 -10.64
N GLY A 54 -13.17 6.35 -10.24
CA GLY A 54 -13.79 5.36 -11.12
C GLY A 54 -12.79 4.35 -11.65
N SER A 55 -12.88 4.03 -12.94
CA SER A 55 -12.00 3.05 -13.59
C SER A 55 -10.53 3.48 -13.66
N LYS A 56 -10.23 4.76 -13.48
CA LYS A 56 -8.85 5.28 -13.47
C LYS A 56 -8.03 4.75 -12.29
N LYS A 57 -8.67 4.35 -11.20
CA LYS A 57 -8.00 3.77 -10.03
C LYS A 57 -7.36 2.41 -10.31
N ASN A 58 -7.78 1.73 -11.35
CA ASN A 58 -7.29 0.40 -11.72
C ASN A 58 -6.15 0.44 -12.75
N THR A 59 -5.53 1.58 -12.97
CA THR A 59 -4.46 1.70 -13.95
C THR A 59 -3.08 1.50 -13.32
N PRO A 60 -2.09 0.98 -14.05
CA PRO A 60 -0.71 0.91 -13.57
C PRO A 60 -0.14 2.28 -13.21
N TYR A 61 -0.53 3.32 -13.91
CA TYR A 61 -0.11 4.69 -13.61
C TYR A 61 -0.59 5.14 -12.22
N ALA A 62 -1.85 4.85 -11.88
CA ALA A 62 -2.39 5.16 -10.55
C ALA A 62 -1.61 4.43 -9.44
N ALA A 63 -1.26 3.16 -9.68
CA ALA A 63 -0.44 2.38 -8.76
C ALA A 63 0.95 2.98 -8.56
N GLN A 64 1.57 3.43 -9.65
CA GLN A 64 2.87 4.10 -9.61
C GLN A 64 2.82 5.37 -8.78
N MET A 65 1.84 6.21 -9.00
CA MET A 65 1.68 7.48 -8.25
C MET A 65 1.45 7.23 -6.76
N ALA A 66 0.58 6.27 -6.42
CA ALA A 66 0.34 5.90 -5.03
C ALA A 66 1.60 5.38 -4.34
N ALA A 67 2.35 4.51 -5.02
CA ALA A 67 3.58 3.96 -4.48
C ALA A 67 4.66 5.03 -4.28
N GLU A 68 4.81 5.95 -5.21
CA GLU A 68 5.77 7.05 -5.09
C GLU A 68 5.46 7.96 -3.90
N ASP A 69 4.19 8.31 -3.70
CA ASP A 69 3.76 9.13 -2.55
C ASP A 69 4.08 8.44 -1.24
N CYS A 70 3.72 7.17 -1.12
CA CYS A 70 4.00 6.35 0.05
C CYS A 70 5.51 6.23 0.32
N ALA A 71 6.29 5.98 -0.72
CA ALA A 71 7.74 5.78 -0.61
C ALA A 71 8.48 7.03 -0.17
N LYS A 72 8.08 8.21 -0.64
CA LYS A 72 8.70 9.48 -0.23
C LYS A 72 8.64 9.68 1.27
N VAL A 73 7.48 9.46 1.85
CA VAL A 73 7.28 9.62 3.30
C VAL A 73 8.14 8.63 4.08
N ALA A 74 8.13 7.37 3.67
CA ALA A 74 8.90 6.33 4.36
C ALA A 74 10.41 6.50 4.19
N TYR A 75 10.86 6.93 3.03
CA TYR A 75 12.28 7.20 2.78
C TYR A 75 12.80 8.32 3.68
N ASP A 76 12.04 9.40 3.84
CA ASP A 76 12.37 10.51 4.72
C ASP A 76 12.47 10.08 6.19
N LEU A 77 11.69 9.05 6.57
CA LEU A 77 11.72 8.49 7.92
C LEU A 77 12.86 7.49 8.16
N GLY A 78 13.58 7.09 7.11
CA GLY A 78 14.75 6.23 7.22
C GLY A 78 14.61 4.81 6.69
N LEU A 79 13.48 4.44 6.10
CA LEU A 79 13.30 3.13 5.50
C LEU A 79 14.14 3.01 4.22
N ARG A 80 14.90 1.90 4.07
CA ARG A 80 15.79 1.68 2.94
C ARG A 80 15.58 0.36 2.22
N LYS A 81 15.15 -0.66 2.92
CA LYS A 81 14.93 -2.01 2.37
C LYS A 81 13.58 -2.55 2.81
N VAL A 82 12.89 -3.24 1.93
CA VAL A 82 11.59 -3.83 2.22
C VAL A 82 11.46 -5.23 1.65
N LYS A 83 10.65 -6.05 2.30
CA LYS A 83 10.08 -7.26 1.73
C LYS A 83 8.70 -6.92 1.21
N ALA A 84 8.42 -7.22 -0.06
CA ALA A 84 7.15 -6.91 -0.68
C ALA A 84 6.16 -8.06 -0.50
N TYR A 85 5.01 -7.76 0.08
CA TYR A 85 3.89 -8.69 0.20
C TYR A 85 2.78 -8.20 -0.72
N VAL A 86 2.53 -8.94 -1.78
CA VAL A 86 1.58 -8.55 -2.82
C VAL A 86 0.32 -9.40 -2.71
N LYS A 87 -0.83 -8.75 -2.71
CA LYS A 87 -2.12 -9.40 -2.53
C LYS A 87 -3.11 -8.90 -3.58
N GLY A 88 -3.85 -9.83 -4.19
CA GLY A 88 -4.94 -9.52 -5.10
C GLY A 88 -4.58 -9.59 -6.59
N PRO A 89 -5.59 -9.61 -7.46
CA PRO A 89 -5.43 -9.85 -8.89
C PRO A 89 -5.29 -8.60 -9.75
N GLY A 90 -5.20 -7.41 -9.16
CA GLY A 90 -5.21 -6.15 -9.91
C GLY A 90 -3.98 -5.93 -10.79
N ASN A 91 -4.06 -4.99 -11.72
CA ASN A 91 -3.03 -4.71 -12.71
C ASN A 91 -1.86 -3.86 -12.18
N GLY A 92 -2.01 -3.25 -11.01
CA GLY A 92 -1.02 -2.31 -10.47
C GLY A 92 0.12 -2.93 -9.67
N ARG A 93 0.16 -4.25 -9.54
CA ARG A 93 1.11 -4.97 -8.67
C ARG A 93 2.56 -4.65 -9.00
N GLU A 94 2.96 -4.85 -10.24
CA GLU A 94 4.34 -4.66 -10.68
C GLU A 94 4.74 -3.19 -10.71
N SER A 95 3.83 -2.33 -11.16
CA SER A 95 4.09 -0.89 -11.24
C SER A 95 4.34 -0.27 -9.86
N ALA A 96 3.61 -0.72 -8.84
CA ALA A 96 3.82 -0.28 -7.46
C ALA A 96 5.21 -0.68 -6.95
N ILE A 97 5.62 -1.92 -7.18
CA ILE A 97 6.94 -2.41 -6.75
C ILE A 97 8.06 -1.65 -7.46
N ARG A 98 7.94 -1.42 -8.76
CA ARG A 98 8.93 -0.65 -9.53
C ARG A 98 9.04 0.79 -9.03
N ALA A 99 7.92 1.41 -8.69
CA ALA A 99 7.90 2.78 -8.17
C ALA A 99 8.59 2.88 -6.80
N ILE A 100 8.38 1.90 -5.94
CA ILE A 100 9.07 1.82 -4.65
C ILE A 100 10.58 1.71 -4.84
N HIS A 101 11.01 0.84 -5.74
CA HIS A 101 12.43 0.70 -6.08
C HIS A 101 13.01 1.99 -6.66
N GLY A 102 12.30 2.64 -7.56
CA GLY A 102 12.70 3.91 -8.17
C GLY A 102 12.80 5.07 -7.18
N ALA A 103 12.07 5.00 -6.06
CA ALA A 103 12.14 6.01 -5.01
C ALA A 103 13.36 5.86 -4.07
N GLY A 104 14.17 4.82 -4.26
CA GLY A 104 15.38 4.57 -3.48
C GLY A 104 15.23 3.52 -2.38
N ILE A 105 14.09 2.86 -2.29
CA ILE A 105 13.86 1.76 -1.34
C ILE A 105 14.08 0.44 -2.07
N GLU A 106 15.08 -0.34 -1.62
CA GLU A 106 15.40 -1.62 -2.21
C GLU A 106 14.35 -2.67 -1.84
N VAL A 107 13.83 -3.38 -2.83
CA VAL A 107 12.93 -4.52 -2.63
C VAL A 107 13.77 -5.79 -2.58
N MET A 108 13.86 -6.39 -1.41
CA MET A 108 14.71 -7.58 -1.19
C MET A 108 14.04 -8.85 -1.69
N GLU A 109 12.74 -8.95 -1.54
CA GLU A 109 11.98 -10.17 -1.79
C GLU A 109 10.55 -9.82 -2.14
N ILE A 110 9.95 -10.55 -3.06
CA ILE A 110 8.55 -10.38 -3.46
C ILE A 110 7.80 -11.66 -3.12
N ILE A 111 6.81 -11.56 -2.25
CA ILE A 111 6.01 -12.68 -1.78
C ILE A 111 4.55 -12.42 -2.16
N ASP A 112 3.94 -13.35 -2.87
CA ASP A 112 2.51 -13.29 -3.18
C ASP A 112 1.73 -13.92 -2.03
N VAL A 113 0.88 -13.12 -1.40
CA VAL A 113 0.06 -13.53 -0.25
C VAL A 113 -1.44 -13.51 -0.58
N THR A 114 -1.80 -13.58 -1.85
CA THR A 114 -3.19 -13.63 -2.28
C THR A 114 -3.90 -14.81 -1.63
N PRO A 115 -5.00 -14.59 -0.90
CA PRO A 115 -5.68 -15.67 -0.19
C PRO A 115 -6.38 -16.62 -1.15
N LEU A 116 -6.23 -17.92 -0.91
CA LEU A 116 -6.90 -18.99 -1.64
C LEU A 116 -7.75 -19.78 -0.64
N PRO A 117 -9.06 -19.51 -0.55
CA PRO A 117 -9.90 -20.21 0.42
C PRO A 117 -10.08 -21.68 0.06
N HIS A 118 -10.12 -22.54 1.10
CA HIS A 118 -10.45 -23.96 0.96
C HIS A 118 -11.98 -24.14 0.96
N ASN A 119 -12.67 -23.68 -0.07
CA ASN A 119 -14.11 -23.53 -0.21
C ASN A 119 -14.74 -22.38 0.58
N GLY A 120 -14.16 -21.91 1.65
CA GLY A 120 -14.54 -20.69 2.39
C GLY A 120 -16.03 -20.42 2.56
N CYS A 121 -16.37 -19.14 2.65
CA CYS A 121 -17.75 -18.68 2.77
C CYS A 121 -18.49 -18.71 1.43
N ARG A 122 -19.81 -18.85 1.48
CA ARG A 122 -20.64 -18.75 0.27
C ARG A 122 -20.46 -17.36 -0.37
N PRO A 123 -20.14 -17.30 -1.69
CA PRO A 123 -20.03 -16.02 -2.37
C PRO A 123 -21.37 -15.29 -2.45
N PRO A 124 -21.39 -13.96 -2.62
CA PRO A 124 -22.61 -13.20 -2.81
C PRO A 124 -23.30 -13.61 -4.11
N LYS A 125 -24.59 -13.29 -4.21
CA LYS A 125 -25.33 -13.59 -5.44
C LYS A 125 -24.75 -12.85 -6.64
N ARG A 126 -24.97 -13.41 -7.84
CA ARG A 126 -24.52 -12.83 -9.10
C ARG A 126 -25.11 -11.42 -9.31
N ARG A 127 -24.29 -10.49 -9.75
CA ARG A 127 -24.75 -9.13 -10.11
C ARG A 127 -25.72 -9.19 -11.28
N ARG A 128 -26.78 -8.41 -11.17
CA ARG A 128 -27.65 -8.12 -12.31
C ARG A 128 -26.97 -7.07 -13.19
N VAL A 129 -26.76 -7.40 -14.44
CA VAL A 129 -26.11 -6.49 -15.39
C VAL A 129 -27.11 -6.11 -16.47
#